data_1643f7f922601f3da648a83657e2640a
#
_entry.id   1643f7f922601f3da648a83657e2640a
#
_cell.length_a   1.000
_cell.length_b   1.000
_cell.length_c   1.000
_cell.angle_alpha   90.00
_cell.angle_beta   90.00
_cell.angle_gamma   90.00
#
_symmetry.space_group_name_H-M   'P 1'
#
loop_
_entity.id
_entity.type
_entity.pdbx_description
1 polymer ?
#
loop_
_entity_poly.entity_id
_entity_poly.type
_entity_poly.pdbx_seq_one_letter_code
_entity_poly.pdbx_strand_id
1 'polypeptide(L)'
;MSAQESCLSLIKYFLFVFNLFFFVLGGLIFCFGTWILIDKTSFVSFVGLSFVPLQTWSKVLSVSGVLTMALALLGCVGALKELRCLLGLYFGMLLLLFATQITLGILISTQRVRLERRVQELVLRTIQSYRTNPDETAAEESWDYAQFQLRCCGWQSPRDWNKAQMLKANGSEELFVPCSCYNSTATNDSSGFDKLFLSQLSRLGPRAKLRQTADICALPAKAHIYREGCARSLQKWLHNNIISIVGICLGVGLLELGFMTLSIFLCRNLDHVYDRLARYR
;
A
#
# COMPACT_ATOMS: atom_id res chain seq x y z
N MET A 1 -0.76 -15.10 -46.55
CA MET A 1 -1.03 -15.06 -45.08
C MET A 1 -2.54 -15.05 -44.91
N SER A 2 -3.11 -16.03 -44.24
CA SER A 2 -4.56 -16.06 -43.99
C SER A 2 -4.91 -14.96 -42.99
N ALA A 3 -6.12 -14.42 -43.05
CA ALA A 3 -6.60 -13.41 -42.08
C ALA A 3 -6.44 -13.90 -40.62
N GLN A 4 -6.50 -15.19 -40.41
CA GLN A 4 -6.31 -15.84 -39.11
C GLN A 4 -4.87 -15.74 -38.60
N GLU A 5 -3.85 -15.89 -39.47
CA GLU A 5 -2.45 -15.74 -39.11
C GLU A 5 -2.11 -14.29 -38.72
N SER A 6 -2.68 -13.33 -39.44
CA SER A 6 -2.52 -11.91 -39.13
C SER A 6 -3.14 -11.55 -37.78
N CYS A 7 -4.33 -12.07 -37.47
CA CYS A 7 -5.00 -11.85 -36.18
C CYS A 7 -4.20 -12.46 -35.02
N LEU A 8 -3.66 -13.68 -35.20
CA LEU A 8 -2.85 -14.34 -34.18
C LEU A 8 -1.56 -13.58 -33.88
N SER A 9 -0.87 -13.08 -34.92
CA SER A 9 0.32 -12.25 -34.79
C SER A 9 0.04 -10.97 -34.04
N LEU A 10 -1.11 -10.35 -34.28
CA LEU A 10 -1.54 -9.13 -33.61
C LEU A 10 -1.80 -9.35 -32.13
N ILE A 11 -2.46 -10.46 -31.76
CA ILE A 11 -2.71 -10.81 -30.36
C ILE A 11 -1.40 -11.08 -29.63
N LYS A 12 -0.44 -11.80 -30.23
CA LYS A 12 0.90 -12.05 -29.66
C LYS A 12 1.62 -10.73 -29.40
N TYR A 13 1.64 -9.85 -30.41
CA TYR A 13 2.28 -8.55 -30.31
C TYR A 13 1.64 -7.69 -29.20
N PHE A 14 0.31 -7.68 -29.14
CA PHE A 14 -0.43 -6.96 -28.11
C PHE A 14 -0.10 -7.48 -26.71
N LEU A 15 -0.16 -8.81 -26.49
CA LEU A 15 0.22 -9.43 -25.23
C LEU A 15 1.67 -9.09 -24.85
N PHE A 16 2.59 -9.15 -25.81
CA PHE A 16 3.99 -8.82 -25.56
C PHE A 16 4.18 -7.37 -25.13
N VAL A 17 3.64 -6.40 -25.88
CA VAL A 17 3.80 -4.97 -25.61
C VAL A 17 3.22 -4.59 -24.26
N PHE A 18 2.01 -5.08 -23.94
CA PHE A 18 1.40 -4.79 -22.65
C PHE A 18 2.16 -5.42 -21.48
N ASN A 19 2.60 -6.68 -21.61
CA ASN A 19 3.41 -7.29 -20.57
C ASN A 19 4.77 -6.60 -20.43
N LEU A 20 5.39 -6.15 -21.53
CA LEU A 20 6.63 -5.36 -21.47
C LEU A 20 6.41 -4.04 -20.72
N PHE A 21 5.28 -3.37 -20.95
CA PHE A 21 4.92 -2.17 -20.20
C PHE A 21 4.80 -2.46 -18.69
N PHE A 22 4.12 -3.55 -18.31
CA PHE A 22 4.03 -3.94 -16.90
C PHE A 22 5.37 -4.39 -16.30
N PHE A 23 6.25 -4.97 -17.11
CA PHE A 23 7.60 -5.32 -16.67
C PHE A 23 8.40 -4.06 -16.30
N VAL A 24 8.38 -3.04 -17.16
CA VAL A 24 9.05 -1.76 -16.89
C VAL A 24 8.42 -1.08 -15.67
N LEU A 25 7.10 -1.06 -15.57
CA LEU A 25 6.38 -0.49 -14.44
C LEU A 25 6.74 -1.21 -13.12
N GLY A 26 6.76 -2.54 -13.14
CA GLY A 26 7.19 -3.35 -11.99
C GLY A 26 8.65 -3.06 -11.59
N GLY A 27 9.53 -2.88 -12.57
CA GLY A 27 10.92 -2.47 -12.34
C GLY A 27 11.02 -1.09 -11.68
N LEU A 28 10.26 -0.13 -12.13
CA LEU A 28 10.20 1.20 -11.50
C LEU A 28 9.70 1.13 -10.06
N ILE A 29 8.62 0.39 -9.81
CA ILE A 29 8.06 0.19 -8.46
C ILE A 29 9.09 -0.49 -7.56
N PHE A 30 9.79 -1.51 -8.05
CA PHE A 30 10.85 -2.20 -7.32
C PHE A 30 12.02 -1.28 -6.99
N CYS A 31 12.51 -0.50 -7.96
CA CYS A 31 13.59 0.46 -7.75
C CYS A 31 13.20 1.53 -6.73
N PHE A 32 11.97 2.05 -6.81
CA PHE A 32 11.44 2.99 -5.82
C PHE A 32 11.37 2.37 -4.42
N GLY A 33 10.83 1.16 -4.31
CA GLY A 33 10.72 0.46 -3.03
C GLY A 33 12.09 0.19 -2.39
N THR A 34 13.07 -0.27 -3.18
CA THR A 34 14.44 -0.52 -2.70
C THR A 34 15.19 0.77 -2.38
N TRP A 35 15.01 1.82 -3.16
CA TRP A 35 15.60 3.14 -2.84
C TRP A 35 15.13 3.64 -1.48
N ILE A 36 13.82 3.60 -1.19
CA ILE A 36 13.28 3.99 0.11
C ILE A 36 13.81 3.10 1.25
N LEU A 37 14.07 1.79 0.99
CA LEU A 37 14.66 0.88 1.98
C LEU A 37 16.10 1.27 2.35
N ILE A 38 16.88 1.70 1.36
CA ILE A 38 18.31 2.02 1.52
C ILE A 38 18.48 3.42 2.11
N ASP A 39 17.77 4.41 1.58
CA ASP A 39 17.93 5.82 1.95
C ASP A 39 16.59 6.48 2.34
N LYS A 40 16.17 6.20 3.56
CA LYS A 40 14.95 6.78 4.15
C LYS A 40 15.03 8.31 4.30
N THR A 41 16.20 8.84 4.56
CA THR A 41 16.41 10.27 4.88
C THR A 41 16.27 11.16 3.67
N SER A 42 16.83 10.76 2.53
CA SER A 42 16.73 11.51 1.27
C SER A 42 15.30 11.52 0.75
N PHE A 43 14.56 10.39 0.87
CA PHE A 43 13.19 10.32 0.41
C PHE A 43 12.25 11.24 1.23
N VAL A 44 12.37 11.24 2.55
CA VAL A 44 11.60 12.16 3.44
C VAL A 44 11.85 13.61 3.09
N SER A 45 13.11 13.95 2.83
CA SER A 45 13.51 15.32 2.42
C SER A 45 12.93 15.71 1.05
N PHE A 46 12.87 14.75 0.12
CA PHE A 46 12.38 15.00 -1.23
C PHE A 46 10.84 15.16 -1.30
N VAL A 47 10.11 14.33 -0.56
CA VAL A 47 8.64 14.31 -0.61
C VAL A 47 8.00 15.25 0.42
N GLY A 48 8.76 15.69 1.45
CA GLY A 48 8.25 16.58 2.50
C GLY A 48 7.17 15.96 3.39
N LEU A 49 6.96 14.65 3.33
CA LEU A 49 5.94 13.92 4.07
C LEU A 49 6.53 13.30 5.33
N SER A 50 6.26 13.91 6.46
CA SER A 50 6.87 13.60 7.74
C SER A 50 6.34 12.34 8.44
N PHE A 51 5.13 11.90 8.12
CA PHE A 51 4.44 10.79 8.81
C PHE A 51 4.22 9.55 7.91
N VAL A 52 4.95 9.39 6.80
CA VAL A 52 4.77 8.22 5.94
C VAL A 52 5.40 6.99 6.59
N PRO A 53 4.68 5.86 6.75
CA PRO A 53 5.24 4.61 7.25
C PRO A 53 6.16 3.98 6.19
N LEU A 54 7.32 4.59 6.00
CA LEU A 54 8.28 4.30 4.93
C LEU A 54 8.74 2.84 4.96
N GLN A 55 8.92 2.27 6.14
CA GLN A 55 9.38 0.89 6.28
C GLN A 55 8.34 -0.12 5.76
N THR A 56 7.06 0.10 6.03
CA THR A 56 5.98 -0.78 5.56
C THR A 56 5.76 -0.61 4.07
N TRP A 57 5.65 0.64 3.60
CA TRP A 57 5.44 0.95 2.18
C TRP A 57 6.57 0.47 1.29
N SER A 58 7.84 0.64 1.70
CA SER A 58 8.99 0.21 0.92
C SER A 58 9.03 -1.31 0.74
N LYS A 59 8.72 -2.08 1.79
CA LYS A 59 8.63 -3.54 1.70
C LYS A 59 7.50 -3.98 0.74
N VAL A 60 6.31 -3.39 0.88
CA VAL A 60 5.15 -3.69 0.03
C VAL A 60 5.45 -3.34 -1.43
N LEU A 61 6.03 -2.18 -1.71
CA LEU A 61 6.42 -1.77 -3.06
C LEU A 61 7.46 -2.70 -3.67
N SER A 62 8.50 -3.07 -2.91
CA SER A 62 9.54 -3.98 -3.42
C SER A 62 8.97 -5.36 -3.75
N VAL A 63 8.17 -5.95 -2.87
CA VAL A 63 7.55 -7.25 -3.11
C VAL A 63 6.57 -7.19 -4.29
N SER A 64 5.71 -6.17 -4.36
CA SER A 64 4.76 -6.02 -5.45
C SER A 64 5.47 -5.79 -6.80
N GLY A 65 6.56 -5.02 -6.81
CA GLY A 65 7.38 -4.81 -8.01
C GLY A 65 7.97 -6.11 -8.54
N VAL A 66 8.56 -6.95 -7.67
CA VAL A 66 9.10 -8.27 -8.05
C VAL A 66 8.01 -9.19 -8.61
N LEU A 67 6.85 -9.26 -7.96
CA LEU A 67 5.73 -10.09 -8.42
C LEU A 67 5.22 -9.62 -9.79
N THR A 68 5.07 -8.31 -9.98
CA THR A 68 4.64 -7.73 -11.26
C THR A 68 5.63 -8.04 -12.37
N MET A 69 6.94 -7.89 -12.12
CA MET A 69 7.98 -8.24 -13.10
C MET A 69 7.96 -9.74 -13.45
N ALA A 70 7.83 -10.61 -12.46
CA ALA A 70 7.79 -12.06 -12.68
C ALA A 70 6.58 -12.46 -13.56
N LEU A 71 5.39 -11.94 -13.26
CA LEU A 71 4.19 -12.18 -14.07
C LEU A 71 4.35 -11.64 -15.49
N ALA A 72 4.85 -10.42 -15.62
CA ALA A 72 5.07 -9.81 -16.92
C ALA A 72 6.10 -10.56 -17.77
N LEU A 73 7.17 -11.07 -17.16
CA LEU A 73 8.14 -11.95 -17.83
C LEU A 73 7.50 -13.23 -18.35
N LEU A 74 6.68 -13.88 -17.53
CA LEU A 74 5.94 -15.09 -17.96
C LEU A 74 5.05 -14.78 -19.16
N GLY A 75 4.34 -13.64 -19.16
CA GLY A 75 3.52 -13.19 -20.28
C GLY A 75 4.34 -12.88 -21.54
N CYS A 76 5.44 -12.13 -21.41
CA CYS A 76 6.34 -11.79 -22.52
C CYS A 76 6.95 -13.04 -23.16
N VAL A 77 7.58 -13.90 -22.36
CA VAL A 77 8.27 -15.10 -22.86
C VAL A 77 7.27 -16.11 -23.40
N GLY A 78 6.11 -16.27 -22.73
CA GLY A 78 5.03 -17.13 -23.19
C GLY A 78 4.48 -16.72 -24.56
N ALA A 79 4.29 -15.42 -24.78
CA ALA A 79 3.81 -14.90 -26.05
C ALA A 79 4.85 -15.01 -27.18
N LEU A 80 6.14 -14.66 -26.91
CA LEU A 80 7.20 -14.66 -27.91
C LEU A 80 7.67 -16.07 -28.31
N LYS A 81 7.86 -16.93 -27.31
CA LYS A 81 8.37 -18.30 -27.52
C LYS A 81 7.27 -19.32 -27.84
N GLU A 82 6.01 -18.88 -27.80
CA GLU A 82 4.84 -19.74 -28.06
C GLU A 82 4.81 -21.00 -27.18
N LEU A 83 5.34 -20.87 -25.95
CA LEU A 83 5.41 -22.00 -25.03
C LEU A 83 4.09 -22.16 -24.31
N ARG A 84 3.33 -23.21 -24.65
CA ARG A 84 2.00 -23.51 -24.05
C ARG A 84 2.06 -23.60 -22.53
N CYS A 85 3.12 -24.23 -21.98
CA CYS A 85 3.29 -24.39 -20.54
C CYS A 85 3.40 -23.03 -19.83
N LEU A 86 4.19 -22.09 -20.39
CA LEU A 86 4.35 -20.74 -19.83
C LEU A 86 3.05 -19.94 -19.91
N LEU A 87 2.34 -20.04 -21.04
CA LEU A 87 1.08 -19.36 -21.24
C LEU A 87 0.00 -19.90 -20.29
N GLY A 88 -0.01 -21.23 -20.06
CA GLY A 88 -0.89 -21.89 -19.09
C GLY A 88 -0.55 -21.47 -17.64
N LEU A 89 0.74 -21.39 -17.31
CA LEU A 89 1.17 -20.88 -15.99
C LEU A 89 0.78 -19.41 -15.78
N TYR A 90 1.00 -18.57 -16.79
CA TYR A 90 0.59 -17.16 -16.77
C TYR A 90 -0.93 -17.02 -16.54
N PHE A 91 -1.73 -17.79 -17.28
CA PHE A 91 -3.17 -17.86 -17.08
C PHE A 91 -3.55 -18.29 -15.66
N GLY A 92 -2.93 -19.36 -15.15
CA GLY A 92 -3.17 -19.87 -13.80
C GLY A 92 -2.85 -18.84 -12.72
N MET A 93 -1.78 -18.08 -12.87
CA MET A 93 -1.42 -17.01 -11.95
C MET A 93 -2.40 -15.84 -11.99
N LEU A 94 -2.86 -15.43 -13.18
CA LEU A 94 -3.90 -14.40 -13.30
C LEU A 94 -5.24 -14.87 -12.71
N LEU A 95 -5.61 -16.14 -12.91
CA LEU A 95 -6.82 -16.73 -12.34
C LEU A 95 -6.75 -16.74 -10.80
N LEU A 96 -5.58 -17.04 -10.23
CA LEU A 96 -5.35 -16.99 -8.78
C LEU A 96 -5.51 -15.57 -8.24
N LEU A 97 -4.95 -14.57 -8.92
CA LEU A 97 -5.08 -13.16 -8.54
C LEU A 97 -6.54 -12.71 -8.59
N PHE A 98 -7.25 -13.03 -9.68
CA PHE A 98 -8.65 -12.71 -9.84
C PHE A 98 -9.54 -13.37 -8.77
N ALA A 99 -9.32 -14.65 -8.48
CA ALA A 99 -10.03 -15.36 -7.41
C ALA A 99 -9.76 -14.72 -6.03
N THR A 100 -8.52 -14.29 -5.78
CA THR A 100 -8.12 -13.61 -4.54
C THR A 100 -8.84 -12.27 -4.40
N GLN A 101 -8.94 -11.48 -5.48
CA GLN A 101 -9.66 -10.20 -5.47
C GLN A 101 -11.14 -10.38 -5.13
N ILE A 102 -11.82 -11.36 -5.77
CA ILE A 102 -13.22 -11.65 -5.48
C ILE A 102 -13.40 -12.11 -4.03
N THR A 103 -12.54 -13.03 -3.57
CA THR A 103 -12.60 -13.55 -2.20
C THR A 103 -12.42 -12.43 -1.17
N LEU A 104 -11.44 -11.55 -1.36
CA LEU A 104 -11.21 -10.40 -0.49
C LEU A 104 -12.41 -9.45 -0.52
N GLY A 105 -12.98 -9.17 -1.68
CA GLY A 105 -14.18 -8.33 -1.82
C GLY A 105 -15.37 -8.89 -1.03
N ILE A 106 -15.63 -10.19 -1.14
CA ILE A 106 -16.69 -10.86 -0.39
C ILE A 106 -16.40 -10.84 1.11
N LEU A 107 -15.17 -11.14 1.53
CA LEU A 107 -14.78 -11.13 2.95
C LEU A 107 -14.94 -9.74 3.57
N ILE A 108 -14.49 -8.69 2.90
CA ILE A 108 -14.63 -7.31 3.37
C ILE A 108 -16.11 -6.94 3.48
N SER A 109 -16.93 -7.31 2.50
CA SER A 109 -18.36 -7.01 2.50
C SER A 109 -19.12 -7.75 3.61
N THR A 110 -18.88 -9.07 3.76
CA THR A 110 -19.61 -9.93 4.70
C THR A 110 -19.11 -9.83 6.13
N GLN A 111 -17.80 -9.63 6.32
CA GLN A 111 -17.16 -9.62 7.63
C GLN A 111 -16.84 -8.21 8.15
N ARG A 112 -17.51 -7.17 7.61
CA ARG A 112 -17.24 -5.77 7.91
C ARG A 112 -17.15 -5.48 9.41
N VAL A 113 -18.10 -5.96 10.20
CA VAL A 113 -18.14 -5.73 11.66
C VAL A 113 -16.99 -6.43 12.39
N ARG A 114 -16.64 -7.64 11.96
CA ARG A 114 -15.50 -8.37 12.55
C ARG A 114 -14.19 -7.70 12.20
N LEU A 115 -14.05 -7.23 10.95
CA LEU A 115 -12.86 -6.53 10.49
C LEU A 115 -12.66 -5.23 11.28
N GLU A 116 -13.73 -4.44 11.48
CA GLU A 116 -13.69 -3.22 12.27
C GLU A 116 -13.23 -3.48 13.72
N ARG A 117 -13.75 -4.54 14.37
CA ARG A 117 -13.31 -4.94 15.71
C ARG A 117 -11.83 -5.33 15.74
N ARG A 118 -11.35 -6.08 14.74
CA ARG A 118 -9.93 -6.47 14.66
C ARG A 118 -9.02 -5.26 14.47
N VAL A 119 -9.41 -4.34 13.60
CA VAL A 119 -8.67 -3.08 13.42
C VAL A 119 -8.66 -2.28 14.71
N GLN A 120 -9.80 -2.17 15.41
CA GLN A 120 -9.89 -1.52 16.71
C GLN A 120 -8.93 -2.15 17.74
N GLU A 121 -8.93 -3.48 17.86
CA GLU A 121 -8.04 -4.20 18.78
C GLU A 121 -6.57 -3.92 18.47
N LEU A 122 -6.18 -3.96 17.18
CA LEU A 122 -4.80 -3.68 16.75
C LEU A 122 -4.41 -2.24 17.09
N VAL A 123 -5.26 -1.28 16.76
CA VAL A 123 -5.00 0.14 17.03
C VAL A 123 -4.87 0.41 18.53
N LEU A 124 -5.78 -0.15 19.34
CA LEU A 124 -5.72 0.04 20.79
C LEU A 124 -4.47 -0.61 21.41
N ARG A 125 -4.00 -1.75 20.88
CA ARG A 125 -2.70 -2.34 21.29
C ARG A 125 -1.56 -1.41 20.90
N THR A 126 -1.52 -0.91 19.66
CA THR A 126 -0.48 0.03 19.22
C THR A 126 -0.45 1.30 20.07
N ILE A 127 -1.63 1.83 20.47
CA ILE A 127 -1.72 2.97 21.39
C ILE A 127 -1.16 2.61 22.77
N GLN A 128 -1.48 1.41 23.28
CA GLN A 128 -1.02 0.98 24.63
C GLN A 128 0.49 0.75 24.68
N SER A 129 1.06 0.13 23.63
CA SER A 129 2.50 -0.16 23.53
C SER A 129 3.30 0.98 22.89
N TYR A 130 2.66 2.11 22.58
CA TYR A 130 3.28 3.21 21.86
C TYR A 130 4.60 3.62 22.49
N ARG A 131 5.69 3.50 21.73
CA ARG A 131 7.08 3.78 22.08
C ARG A 131 7.67 2.95 23.24
N THR A 132 7.02 1.90 23.66
CA THR A 132 7.57 0.96 24.64
C THR A 132 8.38 -0.15 23.98
N ASN A 133 8.00 -0.59 22.79
CA ASN A 133 8.63 -1.71 22.07
C ASN A 133 9.35 -1.20 20.81
N PRO A 134 10.69 -1.36 20.70
CA PRO A 134 11.44 -0.94 19.51
C PRO A 134 11.06 -1.72 18.25
N ASP A 135 10.45 -2.90 18.37
CA ASP A 135 10.05 -3.76 17.25
C ASP A 135 8.71 -3.34 16.60
N GLU A 136 7.90 -2.53 17.28
CA GLU A 136 6.56 -2.11 16.83
C GLU A 136 6.54 -0.75 16.11
N THR A 137 7.69 -0.16 15.84
CA THR A 137 7.83 1.17 15.21
C THR A 137 7.06 1.31 13.90
N ALA A 138 6.97 0.24 13.08
CA ALA A 138 6.25 0.27 11.81
C ALA A 138 4.73 0.40 11.98
N ALA A 139 4.15 -0.20 13.04
CA ALA A 139 2.74 -0.07 13.35
C ALA A 139 2.41 1.33 13.89
N GLU A 140 3.30 1.87 14.73
CA GLU A 140 3.20 3.22 15.28
C GLU A 140 3.27 4.29 14.20
N GLU A 141 4.28 4.21 13.31
CA GLU A 141 4.42 5.11 12.15
C GLU A 141 3.18 5.06 11.23
N SER A 142 2.65 3.85 11.01
CA SER A 142 1.44 3.65 10.20
C SER A 142 0.21 4.29 10.85
N TRP A 143 0.12 4.20 12.17
CA TRP A 143 -0.98 4.80 12.92
C TRP A 143 -0.88 6.32 12.97
N ASP A 144 0.31 6.88 13.20
CA ASP A 144 0.56 8.31 13.14
C ASP A 144 0.22 8.90 11.77
N TYR A 145 0.60 8.19 10.70
CA TYR A 145 0.22 8.58 9.34
C TYR A 145 -1.30 8.59 9.14
N ALA A 146 -2.00 7.56 9.64
CA ALA A 146 -3.45 7.49 9.54
C ALA A 146 -4.13 8.67 10.27
N GLN A 147 -3.67 9.01 11.49
CA GLN A 147 -4.19 10.14 12.26
C GLN A 147 -3.98 11.47 11.52
N PHE A 148 -2.78 11.67 10.99
CA PHE A 148 -2.45 12.87 10.22
C PHE A 148 -3.30 13.01 8.95
N GLN A 149 -3.41 11.93 8.14
CA GLN A 149 -4.15 11.94 6.88
C GLN A 149 -5.67 12.10 7.08
N LEU A 150 -6.21 11.40 8.06
CA LEU A 150 -7.65 11.43 8.35
C LEU A 150 -8.05 12.59 9.25
N ARG A 151 -7.07 13.39 9.73
CA ARG A 151 -7.28 14.52 10.65
C ARG A 151 -8.10 14.12 11.87
N CYS A 152 -7.63 13.08 12.56
CA CYS A 152 -8.33 12.46 13.69
C CYS A 152 -7.34 12.14 14.81
N CYS A 153 -7.83 11.76 16.00
CA CYS A 153 -6.98 11.41 17.12
C CYS A 153 -7.58 10.26 17.94
N GLY A 154 -6.78 9.20 18.18
CA GLY A 154 -7.24 7.99 18.84
C GLY A 154 -8.21 7.17 17.95
N TRP A 155 -8.70 6.04 18.43
CA TRP A 155 -9.68 5.24 17.68
C TRP A 155 -11.08 5.84 17.79
N GLN A 156 -11.61 5.97 19.01
CA GLN A 156 -12.91 6.58 19.25
C GLN A 156 -12.82 8.06 19.61
N SER A 157 -11.77 8.43 20.35
CA SER A 157 -11.53 9.79 20.80
C SER A 157 -10.07 9.98 21.23
N PRO A 158 -9.59 11.23 21.39
CA PRO A 158 -8.26 11.51 21.93
C PRO A 158 -7.98 10.89 23.31
N ARG A 159 -9.04 10.61 24.08
CA ARG A 159 -8.94 9.97 25.42
C ARG A 159 -8.39 8.55 25.37
N ASP A 160 -8.40 7.90 24.21
CA ASP A 160 -7.80 6.56 24.06
C ASP A 160 -6.30 6.58 24.37
N TRP A 161 -5.64 7.72 24.21
CA TRP A 161 -4.21 7.92 24.53
C TRP A 161 -3.93 7.90 26.03
N ASN A 162 -4.93 8.08 26.90
CA ASN A 162 -4.76 7.89 28.34
C ASN A 162 -4.36 6.44 28.72
N LYS A 163 -4.52 5.47 27.80
CA LYS A 163 -4.14 4.07 27.98
C LYS A 163 -2.69 3.82 27.65
N ALA A 164 -2.00 4.73 26.98
CA ALA A 164 -0.60 4.60 26.60
C ALA A 164 0.29 4.60 27.85
N GLN A 165 1.12 3.56 28.00
CA GLN A 165 1.93 3.36 29.21
C GLN A 165 2.98 4.43 29.41
N MET A 166 3.58 4.89 28.33
CA MET A 166 4.66 5.88 28.37
C MET A 166 4.18 7.27 28.79
N LEU A 167 2.92 7.59 28.51
CA LEU A 167 2.35 8.91 28.79
C LEU A 167 1.89 9.05 30.27
N LYS A 168 1.77 7.96 31.01
CA LYS A 168 1.37 7.92 32.43
C LYS A 168 2.53 8.21 33.40
N ALA A 169 3.77 8.18 32.94
CA ALA A 169 4.95 8.21 33.80
C ALA A 169 5.14 9.53 34.58
N ASN A 170 4.44 10.61 34.24
CA ASN A 170 4.67 11.92 34.85
C ASN A 170 3.61 12.39 35.87
N GLY A 171 2.64 11.53 36.26
CA GLY A 171 1.70 11.87 37.35
C GLY A 171 0.78 13.06 37.12
N SER A 172 0.80 13.67 35.92
CA SER A 172 -0.07 14.81 35.56
C SER A 172 -1.35 14.32 34.91
N GLU A 173 -2.50 14.90 35.30
CA GLU A 173 -3.79 14.68 34.64
C GLU A 173 -3.86 15.26 33.21
N GLU A 174 -2.76 15.74 32.66
CA GLU A 174 -2.72 16.30 31.31
C GLU A 174 -2.76 15.20 30.27
N LEU A 175 -3.65 15.39 29.29
CA LEU A 175 -3.78 14.51 28.13
C LEU A 175 -2.58 14.73 27.21
N PHE A 176 -1.68 13.74 27.13
CA PHE A 176 -0.61 13.71 26.16
C PHE A 176 -1.04 12.92 24.95
N VAL A 177 -0.80 13.47 23.75
CA VAL A 177 -1.11 12.85 22.46
C VAL A 177 0.08 13.01 21.52
N PRO A 178 0.27 12.09 20.55
CA PRO A 178 1.32 12.22 19.55
C PRO A 178 1.11 13.46 18.66
N CYS A 179 2.19 13.91 18.02
CA CYS A 179 2.15 15.09 17.15
C CYS A 179 1.23 14.95 15.95
N SER A 180 0.96 13.72 15.52
CA SER A 180 -0.01 13.40 14.46
C SER A 180 -1.45 13.83 14.78
N CYS A 181 -1.77 14.02 16.06
CA CYS A 181 -3.08 14.48 16.54
C CYS A 181 -3.29 16.00 16.47
N TYR A 182 -2.22 16.78 16.21
CA TYR A 182 -2.33 18.24 16.26
C TYR A 182 -2.78 18.84 14.93
N ASN A 183 -3.68 19.83 15.01
CA ASN A 183 -4.16 20.56 13.85
C ASN A 183 -3.22 21.73 13.53
N SER A 184 -2.36 21.56 12.55
CA SER A 184 -1.39 22.57 12.10
C SER A 184 -2.03 23.84 11.50
N THR A 185 -3.31 23.75 11.05
CA THR A 185 -4.00 24.89 10.44
C THR A 185 -4.62 25.85 11.46
N ALA A 186 -4.69 25.46 12.73
CA ALA A 186 -5.26 26.29 13.79
C ALA A 186 -4.24 27.28 14.41
N THR A 187 -2.96 27.11 14.11
CA THR A 187 -1.93 28.07 14.46
C THR A 187 -1.68 28.96 13.24
N ASN A 188 -1.88 30.27 13.36
CA ASN A 188 -1.55 31.26 12.32
C ASN A 188 -0.05 31.28 11.96
N ASP A 189 0.75 30.42 12.54
CA ASP A 189 2.18 30.20 12.31
C ASP A 189 2.43 28.87 11.64
N SER A 190 1.91 28.71 10.41
CA SER A 190 2.23 27.55 9.54
C SER A 190 3.75 27.40 9.28
N SER A 191 4.53 28.46 9.44
CA SER A 191 5.99 28.44 9.33
C SER A 191 6.69 27.87 10.58
N GLY A 192 6.05 27.89 11.75
CA GLY A 192 6.66 27.42 13.01
C GLY A 192 6.61 25.92 13.16
N PHE A 193 5.48 25.28 12.78
CA PHE A 193 5.30 23.84 12.91
C PHE A 193 6.17 23.08 11.90
N ASP A 194 6.18 23.51 10.62
CA ASP A 194 7.05 22.94 9.59
C ASP A 194 8.54 23.12 9.90
N LYS A 195 8.93 24.29 10.41
CA LYS A 195 10.33 24.54 10.80
C LYS A 195 10.73 23.77 12.05
N LEU A 196 9.86 23.64 13.05
CA LEU A 196 10.14 22.86 14.26
C LEU A 196 10.25 21.38 13.93
N PHE A 197 9.37 20.88 13.07
CA PHE A 197 9.35 19.49 12.63
C PHE A 197 10.53 19.15 11.71
N LEU A 198 10.83 19.98 10.72
CA LEU A 198 12.01 19.83 9.84
C LEU A 198 13.33 20.01 10.60
N SER A 199 13.40 20.91 11.58
CA SER A 199 14.61 21.10 12.39
C SER A 199 14.90 19.92 13.32
N GLN A 200 13.88 19.22 13.77
CA GLN A 200 14.04 17.97 14.52
C GLN A 200 14.45 16.79 13.62
N LEU A 201 13.90 16.73 12.41
CA LEU A 201 14.25 15.70 11.43
C LEU A 201 15.69 15.85 10.90
N SER A 202 16.15 17.08 10.67
CA SER A 202 17.52 17.38 10.19
C SER A 202 18.61 17.12 11.24
N ARG A 203 18.25 16.99 12.53
CA ARG A 203 19.18 16.61 13.61
C ARG A 203 19.33 15.09 13.77
N LEU A 204 18.59 14.28 13.04
CA LEU A 204 18.69 12.83 13.00
C LEU A 204 19.81 12.38 12.06
N GLY A 205 21.06 12.70 12.39
CA GLY A 205 22.23 12.09 11.78
C GLY A 205 22.28 10.58 12.11
N PRO A 206 23.03 9.76 11.32
CA PRO A 206 23.01 8.30 11.38
C PRO A 206 23.45 7.65 12.71
N ARG A 207 23.72 8.44 13.76
CA ARG A 207 24.12 8.00 15.10
C ARG A 207 23.27 8.54 16.26
N ALA A 208 22.19 9.26 15.98
CA ALA A 208 21.30 9.69 17.05
C ALA A 208 20.46 8.49 17.51
N LYS A 209 20.83 7.88 18.64
CA LYS A 209 19.91 7.11 19.47
C LYS A 209 18.68 7.98 19.63
N LEU A 210 17.56 7.53 19.06
CA LEU A 210 16.27 8.20 19.11
C LEU A 210 16.01 8.64 20.56
N ARG A 211 16.12 9.95 20.82
CA ARG A 211 15.65 10.49 22.09
C ARG A 211 14.13 10.33 22.07
N GLN A 212 13.64 9.45 22.89
CA GLN A 212 12.27 9.02 23.10
C GLN A 212 11.22 10.15 23.27
N THR A 213 11.64 11.41 23.25
CA THR A 213 10.79 12.58 23.54
C THR A 213 10.43 13.43 22.32
N ALA A 214 10.95 13.13 21.12
CA ALA A 214 10.85 14.04 19.97
C ALA A 214 9.49 14.06 19.26
N ASP A 215 8.64 13.05 19.49
CA ASP A 215 7.35 12.94 18.79
C ASP A 215 6.13 13.19 19.69
N ILE A 216 6.39 13.56 20.95
CA ILE A 216 5.36 14.09 21.84
C ILE A 216 5.47 15.60 21.73
N CYS A 217 4.48 16.22 21.08
CA CYS A 217 4.45 17.65 20.99
C CYS A 217 4.30 18.25 22.40
N ALA A 218 5.27 19.07 22.79
CA ALA A 218 5.33 19.74 24.10
C ALA A 218 4.26 20.82 24.31
N LEU A 219 3.27 20.91 23.40
CA LEU A 219 2.18 21.86 23.48
C LEU A 219 1.05 21.27 24.33
N PRO A 220 0.45 22.08 25.23
CA PRO A 220 -0.68 21.61 26.03
C PRO A 220 -1.84 21.17 25.11
N ALA A 221 -2.29 19.94 25.27
CA ALA A 221 -3.30 19.28 24.44
C ALA A 221 -4.65 20.02 24.29
N LYS A 222 -4.89 21.05 25.12
CA LYS A 222 -6.20 21.69 25.23
C LYS A 222 -6.59 22.57 24.04
N ALA A 223 -5.67 23.04 23.20
CA ALA A 223 -5.96 24.11 22.24
C ALA A 223 -6.15 23.64 20.78
N HIS A 224 -5.40 22.65 20.30
CA HIS A 224 -5.27 22.41 18.84
C HIS A 224 -5.22 20.93 18.43
N ILE A 225 -5.89 20.04 19.14
CA ILE A 225 -5.97 18.61 18.74
C ILE A 225 -7.27 18.31 17.98
N TYR A 226 -7.20 17.34 17.07
CA TYR A 226 -8.38 16.80 16.43
C TYR A 226 -9.27 16.13 17.47
N ARG A 227 -10.54 16.53 17.52
CA ARG A 227 -11.51 16.03 18.51
C ARG A 227 -12.22 14.76 18.05
N GLU A 228 -12.22 14.50 16.75
CA GLU A 228 -12.90 13.34 16.15
C GLU A 228 -12.01 12.10 16.21
N GLY A 229 -12.58 10.96 16.58
CA GLY A 229 -11.89 9.66 16.55
C GLY A 229 -11.74 9.13 15.14
N CYS A 230 -10.64 8.36 14.91
CA CYS A 230 -10.26 7.89 13.58
C CYS A 230 -11.23 6.87 12.99
N ALA A 231 -11.97 6.12 13.82
CA ALA A 231 -13.01 5.21 13.32
C ALA A 231 -14.05 5.95 12.47
N ARG A 232 -14.55 7.09 12.96
CA ARG A 232 -15.54 7.90 12.25
C ARG A 232 -14.95 8.58 11.01
N SER A 233 -13.78 9.15 11.13
CA SER A 233 -13.08 9.78 10.00
C SER A 233 -12.78 8.77 8.89
N LEU A 234 -12.36 7.56 9.24
CA LEU A 234 -12.14 6.46 8.30
C LEU A 234 -13.44 6.05 7.59
N GLN A 235 -14.54 5.92 8.32
CA GLN A 235 -15.85 5.62 7.71
C GLN A 235 -16.29 6.69 6.73
N LYS A 236 -16.14 7.97 7.06
CA LYS A 236 -16.43 9.10 6.15
C LYS A 236 -15.54 9.04 4.91
N TRP A 237 -14.24 8.82 5.10
CA TRP A 237 -13.29 8.72 4.00
C TRP A 237 -13.62 7.56 3.06
N LEU A 238 -13.91 6.38 3.61
CA LEU A 238 -14.34 5.22 2.82
C LEU A 238 -15.64 5.50 2.06
N HIS A 239 -16.63 6.09 2.70
CA HIS A 239 -17.89 6.43 2.05
C HIS A 239 -17.69 7.40 0.87
N ASN A 240 -16.87 8.42 1.05
CA ASN A 240 -16.61 9.40 0.00
C ASN A 240 -15.80 8.83 -1.17
N ASN A 241 -14.97 7.81 -0.93
CA ASN A 241 -14.09 7.23 -1.94
C ASN A 241 -14.57 5.87 -2.48
N ILE A 242 -15.73 5.36 -2.02
CA ILE A 242 -16.20 4.01 -2.36
C ILE A 242 -16.34 3.79 -3.87
N ILE A 243 -16.84 4.80 -4.59
CA ILE A 243 -17.03 4.72 -6.05
C ILE A 243 -15.68 4.59 -6.75
N SER A 244 -14.68 5.37 -6.34
CA SER A 244 -13.33 5.30 -6.91
C SER A 244 -12.65 3.96 -6.60
N ILE A 245 -12.78 3.47 -5.37
CA ILE A 245 -12.21 2.19 -4.95
C ILE A 245 -12.83 1.04 -5.74
N VAL A 246 -14.16 1.00 -5.82
CA VAL A 246 -14.88 -0.04 -6.58
C VAL A 246 -14.56 0.06 -8.07
N GLY A 247 -14.51 1.28 -8.63
CA GLY A 247 -14.15 1.51 -10.03
C GLY A 247 -12.76 1.00 -10.38
N ILE A 248 -11.76 1.25 -9.54
CA ILE A 248 -10.40 0.74 -9.73
C ILE A 248 -10.38 -0.80 -9.65
N CYS A 249 -11.02 -1.39 -8.65
CA CYS A 249 -11.07 -2.85 -8.51
C CYS A 249 -11.74 -3.54 -9.71
N LEU A 250 -12.86 -2.99 -10.20
CA LEU A 250 -13.53 -3.49 -11.41
C LEU A 250 -12.67 -3.33 -12.65
N GLY A 251 -12.00 -2.18 -12.81
CA GLY A 251 -11.09 -1.92 -13.93
C GLY A 251 -9.95 -2.94 -13.99
N VAL A 252 -9.31 -3.20 -12.86
CA VAL A 252 -8.25 -4.23 -12.75
C VAL A 252 -8.80 -5.62 -13.07
N GLY A 253 -9.95 -6.00 -12.51
CA GLY A 253 -10.57 -7.30 -12.78
C GLY A 253 -10.94 -7.50 -14.26
N LEU A 254 -11.48 -6.48 -14.94
CA LEU A 254 -11.78 -6.52 -16.37
C LEU A 254 -10.50 -6.67 -17.21
N LEU A 255 -9.43 -5.99 -16.82
CA LEU A 255 -8.13 -6.08 -17.47
C LEU A 255 -7.53 -7.48 -17.32
N GLU A 256 -7.61 -8.08 -16.13
CA GLU A 256 -7.19 -9.47 -15.88
C GLU A 256 -7.98 -10.47 -16.72
N LEU A 257 -9.31 -10.33 -16.79
CA LEU A 257 -10.17 -11.17 -17.64
C LEU A 257 -9.79 -11.05 -19.12
N GLY A 258 -9.48 -9.83 -19.59
CA GLY A 258 -8.99 -9.60 -20.94
C GLY A 258 -7.70 -10.38 -21.23
N PHE A 259 -6.69 -10.31 -20.35
CA PHE A 259 -5.45 -11.05 -20.52
C PHE A 259 -5.62 -12.56 -20.41
N MET A 260 -6.49 -13.03 -19.51
CA MET A 260 -6.83 -14.44 -19.42
C MET A 260 -7.47 -14.97 -20.71
N THR A 261 -8.42 -14.25 -21.29
CA THR A 261 -9.08 -14.65 -22.55
C THR A 261 -8.11 -14.67 -23.72
N LEU A 262 -7.21 -13.66 -23.83
CA LEU A 262 -6.18 -13.63 -24.86
C LEU A 262 -5.17 -14.77 -24.71
N SER A 263 -4.78 -15.09 -23.46
CA SER A 263 -3.86 -16.19 -23.15
C SER A 263 -4.44 -17.56 -23.54
N ILE A 264 -5.72 -17.83 -23.20
CA ILE A 264 -6.40 -19.07 -23.59
C ILE A 264 -6.53 -19.16 -25.10
N PHE A 265 -6.94 -18.07 -25.76
CA PHE A 265 -7.09 -18.03 -27.20
C PHE A 265 -5.78 -18.38 -27.91
N LEU A 266 -4.66 -17.78 -27.45
CA LEU A 266 -3.34 -18.06 -27.98
C LEU A 266 -2.93 -19.51 -27.72
N CYS A 267 -3.14 -20.05 -26.52
CA CYS A 267 -2.82 -21.42 -26.16
C CYS A 267 -3.59 -22.43 -27.02
N ARG A 268 -4.89 -22.23 -27.23
CA ARG A 268 -5.71 -23.12 -28.10
C ARG A 268 -5.28 -23.10 -29.57
N ASN A 269 -4.96 -21.94 -30.11
CA ASN A 269 -4.46 -21.86 -31.49
C ASN A 269 -3.10 -22.57 -31.66
N LEU A 270 -2.22 -22.48 -30.67
CA LEU A 270 -0.98 -23.22 -30.66
C LEU A 270 -1.21 -24.74 -30.62
N ASP A 271 -2.21 -25.23 -29.88
CA ASP A 271 -2.59 -26.65 -29.88
C ASP A 271 -2.92 -27.15 -31.28
N HIS A 272 -3.75 -26.42 -32.02
CA HIS A 272 -4.10 -26.78 -33.39
C HIS A 272 -2.90 -26.81 -34.35
N VAL A 273 -1.96 -25.92 -34.19
CA VAL A 273 -0.73 -25.90 -35.02
C VAL A 273 0.15 -27.10 -34.70
N TYR A 274 0.37 -27.41 -33.43
CA TYR A 274 1.20 -28.56 -33.02
C TYR A 274 0.55 -29.90 -33.41
N ASP A 275 -0.77 -30.05 -33.31
CA ASP A 275 -1.48 -31.25 -33.71
C ASP A 275 -1.40 -31.48 -35.23
N ARG A 276 -1.42 -30.40 -36.02
CA ARG A 276 -1.17 -30.51 -37.46
C ARG A 276 0.25 -30.99 -37.76
N LEU A 277 1.26 -30.40 -37.14
CA LEU A 277 2.66 -30.77 -37.33
C LEU A 277 2.93 -32.23 -36.90
N ALA A 278 2.30 -32.70 -35.82
CA ALA A 278 2.43 -34.08 -35.35
C ALA A 278 1.80 -35.10 -36.31
N ARG A 279 0.78 -34.73 -37.09
CA ARG A 279 0.16 -35.62 -38.11
C ARG A 279 0.99 -35.71 -39.40
N TYR A 280 1.86 -34.74 -39.66
CA TYR A 280 2.72 -34.74 -40.85
C TYR A 280 4.10 -35.41 -40.62
N ARG A 281 4.37 -35.87 -39.41
CA ARG A 281 5.58 -36.56 -39.00
C ARG A 281 5.32 -38.07 -38.82
#